data_683c1d9cad71e7ea91391ebfe6141429
#
_entry.id   683c1d9cad71e7ea91391ebfe6141429
#
_cell.length_a   1.000
_cell.length_b   1.000
_cell.length_c   1.000
_cell.angle_alpha   90.00
_cell.angle_beta   90.00
_cell.angle_gamma   90.00
#
_symmetry.space_group_name_H-M   'P 1'
#
loop_
_entity.id
_entity.type
_entity.pdbx_description
1 polymer ?
#
loop_
_entity_poly.entity_id
_entity_poly.type
_entity_poly.pdbx_seq_one_letter_code
_entity_poly.pdbx_strand_id
1 'polypeptide(L)'
;MQEIADVATEDVVLGSVIFYPKEYSRVAQYVPDRKVFTQIKSKSLWDKLTKMIKEGKNIDVPILCASLTNEDNLNGITTGYILDITSDVCGMGMMESYAQIIYEKYLLRKTIEATEDIKKDALHRGSDVYTLINEAHSLMGELIRVRPGEKFTIDKAMSDTLNTMQEGNKKMIKTGYKEIDSLAGGLTRGEITIVGGRPGHGKTTFLVNLLASLVKGGYKVAMFNRELPNSEVIKKLICIENPRLNYRDVRKGIVDKSNVGFIEELKKASKKIADIYGEDRFIMFDTIRDLPKTASEVKKFEPDVIIDDYIQLVTPSGRETERRLQLERICNEYKWLAKETKCAVILASQLNRSLESRSKEAKRPQLSDLAESGAIEQVAENVFFVYYSYKVDPSMHSKNEIRLIASKVRYGESSEITLNYNGDICTIYDNWTIPHAKE
;
A
#
# COMPACT_ATOMS: atom_id res chain seq x y z
N MET A 1 -16.81 -22.31 -22.90
CA MET A 1 -16.00 -21.19 -23.45
C MET A 1 -16.56 -20.57 -24.72
N GLN A 2 -17.26 -21.32 -25.59
CA GLN A 2 -17.91 -20.73 -26.78
C GLN A 2 -18.99 -19.68 -26.46
N GLU A 3 -19.67 -19.77 -25.33
CA GLU A 3 -20.70 -18.81 -24.89
C GLU A 3 -20.19 -17.41 -24.51
N ILE A 4 -18.89 -17.24 -24.31
CA ILE A 4 -18.27 -15.96 -23.92
C ILE A 4 -17.49 -15.34 -25.08
N ALA A 5 -17.57 -15.91 -26.27
CA ALA A 5 -17.05 -15.33 -27.50
C ALA A 5 -18.11 -14.44 -28.14
N ASP A 6 -17.72 -13.24 -28.52
CA ASP A 6 -18.57 -12.30 -29.27
C ASP A 6 -17.88 -11.94 -30.58
N VAL A 7 -17.92 -12.88 -31.52
CA VAL A 7 -17.22 -12.78 -32.78
C VAL A 7 -17.73 -11.61 -33.63
N ALA A 8 -19.03 -11.35 -33.56
CA ALA A 8 -19.62 -10.23 -34.30
C ALA A 8 -19.04 -8.88 -33.82
N THR A 9 -18.96 -8.70 -32.50
CA THR A 9 -18.34 -7.50 -31.91
C THR A 9 -16.82 -7.43 -32.20
N GLU A 10 -16.11 -8.55 -32.19
CA GLU A 10 -14.70 -8.61 -32.61
C GLU A 10 -14.51 -8.13 -34.04
N ASP A 11 -15.35 -8.61 -34.96
CA ASP A 11 -15.30 -8.25 -36.38
C ASP A 11 -15.66 -6.77 -36.61
N VAL A 12 -16.64 -6.23 -35.87
CA VAL A 12 -16.96 -4.78 -35.90
C VAL A 12 -15.78 -3.94 -35.44
N VAL A 13 -15.08 -4.33 -34.39
CA VAL A 13 -13.89 -3.59 -33.89
C VAL A 13 -12.78 -3.60 -34.95
N LEU A 14 -12.48 -4.75 -35.55
CA LEU A 14 -11.44 -4.88 -36.57
C LEU A 14 -11.78 -4.10 -37.83
N GLY A 15 -13.01 -4.24 -38.33
CA GLY A 15 -13.51 -3.49 -39.50
C GLY A 15 -13.44 -1.98 -39.25
N SER A 16 -13.84 -1.54 -38.07
CA SER A 16 -13.80 -0.11 -37.73
C SER A 16 -12.37 0.44 -37.66
N VAL A 17 -11.39 -0.34 -37.15
CA VAL A 17 -9.97 0.06 -37.18
C VAL A 17 -9.42 0.17 -38.58
N ILE A 18 -9.83 -0.71 -39.51
CA ILE A 18 -9.46 -0.62 -40.91
C ILE A 18 -10.03 0.65 -41.55
N PHE A 19 -11.27 0.99 -41.22
CA PHE A 19 -11.98 2.15 -41.80
C PHE A 19 -11.52 3.47 -41.16
N TYR A 20 -11.20 3.48 -39.85
CA TYR A 20 -10.76 4.64 -39.09
C TYR A 20 -9.38 4.39 -38.40
N PRO A 21 -8.29 4.25 -39.18
CA PRO A 21 -6.97 3.87 -38.59
C PRO A 21 -6.44 4.86 -37.57
N LYS A 22 -6.84 6.13 -37.62
CA LYS A 22 -6.45 7.18 -36.67
C LYS A 22 -7.00 6.92 -35.25
N GLU A 23 -8.10 6.19 -35.14
CA GLU A 23 -8.73 5.83 -33.88
C GLU A 23 -8.12 4.57 -33.23
N TYR A 24 -7.15 3.92 -33.87
CA TYR A 24 -6.49 2.73 -33.37
C TYR A 24 -6.01 2.89 -31.92
N SER A 25 -5.42 4.04 -31.55
CA SER A 25 -4.90 4.26 -30.20
C SER A 25 -5.97 4.20 -29.12
N ARG A 26 -7.24 4.51 -29.45
CA ARG A 26 -8.38 4.44 -28.52
C ARG A 26 -8.83 2.99 -28.35
N VAL A 27 -8.79 2.21 -29.40
CA VAL A 27 -9.13 0.77 -29.36
C VAL A 27 -8.00 -0.02 -28.69
N ALA A 28 -6.73 0.28 -28.99
CA ALA A 28 -5.56 -0.43 -28.49
C ALA A 28 -5.41 -0.38 -26.97
N GLN A 29 -6.01 0.61 -26.29
CA GLN A 29 -6.02 0.64 -24.83
C GLN A 29 -6.85 -0.51 -24.21
N TYR A 30 -7.89 -0.99 -24.91
CA TYR A 30 -8.72 -2.13 -24.53
C TYR A 30 -8.24 -3.45 -25.16
N VAL A 31 -7.41 -3.35 -26.19
CA VAL A 31 -6.85 -4.52 -26.91
C VAL A 31 -5.32 -4.46 -26.87
N PRO A 32 -4.72 -4.62 -25.64
CA PRO A 32 -3.27 -4.56 -25.49
C PRO A 32 -2.55 -5.75 -26.13
N ASP A 33 -3.22 -6.89 -26.24
CA ASP A 33 -2.72 -8.15 -26.80
C ASP A 33 -3.78 -8.80 -27.69
N ARG A 34 -3.33 -9.49 -28.75
CA ARG A 34 -4.19 -10.28 -29.63
C ARG A 34 -5.06 -11.33 -28.92
N LYS A 35 -4.69 -11.75 -27.70
CA LYS A 35 -5.45 -12.71 -26.88
C LYS A 35 -6.85 -12.23 -26.50
N VAL A 36 -7.12 -10.93 -26.64
CA VAL A 36 -8.45 -10.37 -26.44
C VAL A 36 -9.44 -10.97 -27.46
N PHE A 37 -8.99 -11.23 -28.68
CA PHE A 37 -9.78 -11.90 -29.70
C PHE A 37 -9.86 -13.41 -29.49
N THR A 38 -10.94 -14.01 -29.99
CA THR A 38 -11.17 -15.47 -29.84
C THR A 38 -10.67 -16.26 -31.03
N GLN A 39 -10.91 -15.78 -32.25
CA GLN A 39 -10.60 -16.50 -33.49
C GLN A 39 -9.16 -16.24 -33.98
N ILE A 40 -8.56 -17.24 -34.63
CA ILE A 40 -7.20 -17.15 -35.19
C ILE A 40 -7.13 -16.02 -36.19
N LYS A 41 -8.13 -15.92 -37.09
CA LYS A 41 -8.21 -14.85 -38.12
C LYS A 41 -8.21 -13.45 -37.48
N SER A 42 -9.01 -13.23 -36.44
CA SER A 42 -9.10 -11.96 -35.73
C SER A 42 -7.80 -11.59 -35.03
N LYS A 43 -7.14 -12.58 -34.38
CA LYS A 43 -5.83 -12.42 -33.73
C LYS A 43 -4.75 -12.01 -34.73
N SER A 44 -4.69 -12.74 -35.88
CA SER A 44 -3.66 -12.50 -36.90
C SER A 44 -3.89 -11.18 -37.62
N LEU A 45 -5.16 -10.82 -37.85
CA LEU A 45 -5.49 -9.53 -38.45
C LEU A 45 -5.11 -8.36 -37.49
N TRP A 46 -5.37 -8.49 -36.20
CA TRP A 46 -4.94 -7.49 -35.22
C TRP A 46 -3.43 -7.28 -35.22
N ASP A 47 -2.65 -8.36 -35.24
CA ASP A 47 -1.18 -8.30 -35.30
C ASP A 47 -0.73 -7.57 -36.57
N LYS A 48 -1.33 -7.91 -37.71
CA LYS A 48 -1.03 -7.26 -39.00
C LYS A 48 -1.34 -5.78 -38.98
N LEU A 49 -2.54 -5.38 -38.53
CA LEU A 49 -2.93 -3.97 -38.40
C LEU A 49 -1.99 -3.21 -37.46
N THR A 50 -1.69 -3.80 -36.29
CA THR A 50 -0.75 -3.23 -35.32
C THR A 50 0.63 -3.00 -35.93
N LYS A 51 1.14 -3.97 -36.71
CA LYS A 51 2.43 -3.87 -37.39
C LYS A 51 2.41 -2.75 -38.42
N MET A 52 1.39 -2.70 -39.29
CA MET A 52 1.26 -1.67 -40.30
C MET A 52 1.21 -0.26 -39.72
N ILE A 53 0.46 -0.08 -38.62
CA ILE A 53 0.36 1.21 -37.91
C ILE A 53 1.70 1.62 -37.33
N LYS A 54 2.41 0.70 -36.65
CA LYS A 54 3.74 0.96 -36.08
C LYS A 54 4.78 1.32 -37.16
N GLU A 55 4.66 0.74 -38.33
CA GLU A 55 5.51 1.04 -39.52
C GLU A 55 5.11 2.33 -40.25
N GLY A 56 4.06 3.02 -39.79
CA GLY A 56 3.54 4.24 -40.46
C GLY A 56 2.93 4.02 -41.83
N LYS A 57 2.52 2.78 -42.13
CA LYS A 57 1.86 2.43 -43.41
C LYS A 57 0.41 2.90 -43.42
N ASN A 58 -0.05 3.38 -44.54
CA ASN A 58 -1.46 3.68 -44.74
C ASN A 58 -2.28 2.39 -44.66
N ILE A 59 -3.40 2.44 -43.99
CA ILE A 59 -4.37 1.35 -43.93
C ILE A 59 -5.64 1.80 -44.62
N ASP A 60 -5.99 1.08 -45.67
CA ASP A 60 -7.30 1.08 -46.29
C ASP A 60 -7.58 -0.34 -46.83
N VAL A 61 -8.81 -0.60 -47.22
CA VAL A 61 -9.23 -1.94 -47.64
C VAL A 61 -8.39 -2.44 -48.83
N PRO A 62 -8.19 -1.66 -49.95
CA PRO A 62 -7.37 -2.07 -51.08
C PRO A 62 -5.92 -2.37 -50.70
N ILE A 63 -5.25 -1.51 -49.91
CA ILE A 63 -3.86 -1.68 -49.49
C ILE A 63 -3.72 -2.92 -48.61
N LEU A 64 -4.66 -3.10 -47.68
CA LEU A 64 -4.65 -4.27 -46.78
C LEU A 64 -4.84 -5.57 -47.59
N CYS A 65 -5.80 -5.62 -48.53
CA CYS A 65 -6.01 -6.77 -49.40
C CYS A 65 -4.77 -7.09 -50.26
N ALA A 66 -4.15 -6.05 -50.85
CA ALA A 66 -2.92 -6.22 -51.62
C ALA A 66 -1.70 -6.69 -50.81
N SER A 67 -1.72 -6.46 -49.50
CA SER A 67 -0.66 -6.84 -48.58
C SER A 67 -0.79 -8.26 -48.01
N LEU A 68 -1.84 -9.00 -48.37
CA LEU A 68 -2.08 -10.36 -47.88
C LEU A 68 -1.02 -11.34 -48.39
N THR A 69 -0.53 -12.16 -47.50
CA THR A 69 0.43 -13.24 -47.80
C THR A 69 -0.27 -14.60 -47.81
N ASN A 70 0.45 -15.63 -48.24
CA ASN A 70 -0.06 -16.99 -48.15
C ASN A 70 -0.30 -17.43 -46.69
N GLU A 71 0.51 -16.96 -45.75
CA GLU A 71 0.35 -17.21 -44.31
C GLU A 71 -0.94 -16.56 -43.77
N ASP A 72 -1.24 -15.32 -44.22
CA ASP A 72 -2.50 -14.62 -43.85
C ASP A 72 -3.71 -15.43 -44.32
N ASN A 73 -3.67 -15.95 -45.55
CA ASN A 73 -4.75 -16.78 -46.11
C ASN A 73 -4.92 -18.10 -45.34
N LEU A 74 -3.80 -18.74 -44.93
CA LEU A 74 -3.85 -19.95 -44.08
C LEU A 74 -4.46 -19.67 -42.71
N ASN A 75 -4.25 -18.47 -42.17
CA ASN A 75 -4.84 -18.03 -40.91
C ASN A 75 -6.30 -17.55 -41.06
N GLY A 76 -6.88 -17.59 -42.27
CA GLY A 76 -8.24 -17.21 -42.57
C GLY A 76 -8.48 -15.73 -42.85
N ILE A 77 -7.39 -14.94 -43.05
CA ILE A 77 -7.49 -13.56 -43.47
C ILE A 77 -7.53 -13.53 -44.98
N THR A 78 -8.74 -13.50 -45.54
CA THR A 78 -8.96 -13.46 -46.96
C THR A 78 -9.52 -12.09 -47.35
N THR A 79 -9.43 -11.76 -48.69
CA THR A 79 -10.07 -10.55 -49.20
C THR A 79 -11.57 -10.52 -48.90
N GLY A 80 -12.25 -11.68 -48.99
CA GLY A 80 -13.66 -11.79 -48.64
C GLY A 80 -13.90 -11.42 -47.16
N TYR A 81 -13.12 -11.99 -46.25
CA TYR A 81 -13.24 -11.67 -44.82
C TYR A 81 -13.05 -10.17 -44.52
N ILE A 82 -12.05 -9.54 -45.16
CA ILE A 82 -11.81 -8.10 -44.99
C ILE A 82 -13.00 -7.27 -45.50
N LEU A 83 -13.55 -7.62 -46.64
CA LEU A 83 -14.73 -6.95 -47.20
C LEU A 83 -15.96 -7.12 -46.32
N ASP A 84 -16.17 -8.34 -45.78
CA ASP A 84 -17.30 -8.63 -44.91
C ASP A 84 -17.24 -7.78 -43.62
N ILE A 85 -16.09 -7.75 -42.89
CA ILE A 85 -15.98 -6.99 -41.65
C ILE A 85 -15.98 -5.48 -41.85
N THR A 86 -15.64 -4.99 -43.04
CA THR A 86 -15.65 -3.55 -43.35
C THR A 86 -17.01 -3.08 -43.90
N SER A 87 -17.95 -3.99 -44.16
CA SER A 87 -19.33 -3.63 -44.48
C SER A 87 -20.14 -3.24 -43.22
N ASP A 88 -19.74 -3.69 -42.07
CA ASP A 88 -20.47 -3.59 -40.79
C ASP A 88 -19.66 -2.82 -39.74
N VAL A 89 -19.24 -1.61 -40.08
CA VAL A 89 -18.41 -0.76 -39.18
C VAL A 89 -19.27 0.11 -38.27
N CYS A 90 -18.83 0.30 -37.04
CA CYS A 90 -19.45 1.26 -36.13
C CYS A 90 -18.92 2.69 -36.37
N GLY A 91 -19.69 3.69 -35.96
CA GLY A 91 -19.25 5.08 -35.98
C GLY A 91 -18.06 5.32 -35.03
N MET A 92 -17.18 6.27 -35.39
CA MET A 92 -15.96 6.59 -34.57
C MET A 92 -16.22 6.75 -33.09
N GLY A 93 -17.35 7.35 -32.69
CA GLY A 93 -17.69 7.55 -31.27
C GLY A 93 -18.03 6.26 -30.49
N MET A 94 -18.34 5.16 -31.23
CA MET A 94 -18.74 3.88 -30.59
C MET A 94 -17.62 2.87 -30.56
N MET A 95 -16.50 3.07 -31.25
CA MET A 95 -15.38 2.11 -31.34
C MET A 95 -14.83 1.72 -29.96
N GLU A 96 -14.70 2.69 -29.08
CA GLU A 96 -14.22 2.47 -27.71
C GLU A 96 -15.18 1.58 -26.90
N SER A 97 -16.48 1.79 -27.01
CA SER A 97 -17.49 0.98 -26.35
C SER A 97 -17.48 -0.48 -26.82
N TYR A 98 -17.34 -0.71 -28.13
CA TYR A 98 -17.22 -2.07 -28.66
C TYR A 98 -15.90 -2.73 -28.23
N ALA A 99 -14.79 -1.99 -28.21
CA ALA A 99 -13.52 -2.48 -27.73
C ALA A 99 -13.59 -2.86 -26.24
N GLN A 100 -14.31 -2.08 -25.43
CA GLN A 100 -14.57 -2.39 -24.03
C GLN A 100 -15.37 -3.68 -23.86
N ILE A 101 -16.41 -3.91 -24.66
CA ILE A 101 -17.22 -5.13 -24.61
C ILE A 101 -16.36 -6.37 -24.86
N ILE A 102 -15.53 -6.39 -25.93
CA ILE A 102 -14.66 -7.54 -26.20
C ILE A 102 -13.61 -7.75 -25.12
N TYR A 103 -13.11 -6.67 -24.49
CA TYR A 103 -12.20 -6.74 -23.37
C TYR A 103 -12.85 -7.32 -22.12
N GLU A 104 -14.06 -6.92 -21.77
CA GLU A 104 -14.82 -7.50 -20.66
C GLU A 104 -15.06 -9.00 -20.86
N LYS A 105 -15.38 -9.42 -22.09
CA LYS A 105 -15.49 -10.85 -22.45
C LYS A 105 -14.15 -11.58 -22.31
N TYR A 106 -13.05 -10.93 -22.66
CA TYR A 106 -11.70 -11.48 -22.43
C TYR A 106 -11.41 -11.67 -20.93
N LEU A 107 -11.73 -10.68 -20.08
CA LEU A 107 -11.56 -10.81 -18.63
C LEU A 107 -12.39 -11.95 -18.05
N LEU A 108 -13.62 -12.13 -18.52
CA LEU A 108 -14.46 -13.27 -18.11
C LEU A 108 -13.80 -14.61 -18.47
N ARG A 109 -13.28 -14.74 -19.70
CA ARG A 109 -12.55 -15.96 -20.12
C ARG A 109 -11.33 -16.21 -19.23
N LYS A 110 -10.56 -15.16 -18.92
CA LYS A 110 -9.39 -15.25 -18.05
C LYS A 110 -9.76 -15.60 -16.62
N THR A 111 -10.88 -15.10 -16.11
CA THR A 111 -11.39 -15.46 -14.77
C THR A 111 -11.75 -16.93 -14.71
N ILE A 112 -12.41 -17.48 -15.75
CA ILE A 112 -12.75 -18.90 -15.82
C ILE A 112 -11.48 -19.75 -15.87
N GLU A 113 -10.51 -19.40 -16.73
CA GLU A 113 -9.23 -20.10 -16.83
C GLU A 113 -8.53 -20.14 -15.47
N ALA A 114 -8.40 -18.99 -14.79
CA ALA A 114 -7.81 -18.91 -13.46
C ALA A 114 -8.55 -19.74 -12.40
N THR A 115 -9.89 -19.75 -12.42
CA THR A 115 -10.68 -20.56 -11.48
C THR A 115 -10.56 -22.06 -11.76
N GLU A 116 -10.43 -22.47 -13.02
CA GLU A 116 -10.18 -23.88 -13.38
C GLU A 116 -8.79 -24.33 -12.91
N ASP A 117 -7.77 -23.50 -13.06
CA ASP A 117 -6.42 -23.77 -12.56
C ASP A 117 -6.39 -23.89 -11.03
N ILE A 118 -7.01 -22.94 -10.32
CA ILE A 118 -7.15 -22.98 -8.85
C ILE A 118 -7.88 -24.26 -8.41
N LYS A 119 -8.97 -24.63 -9.11
CA LYS A 119 -9.72 -25.86 -8.81
C LYS A 119 -8.87 -27.10 -9.01
N LYS A 120 -8.08 -27.15 -10.08
CA LYS A 120 -7.19 -28.28 -10.39
C LYS A 120 -6.13 -28.45 -9.30
N ASP A 121 -5.52 -27.34 -8.86
CA ASP A 121 -4.50 -27.36 -7.83
C ASP A 121 -5.07 -27.71 -6.45
N ALA A 122 -6.29 -27.26 -6.15
CA ALA A 122 -7.00 -27.62 -4.92
C ALA A 122 -7.37 -29.12 -4.82
N LEU A 123 -7.56 -29.78 -5.96
CA LEU A 123 -7.84 -31.22 -6.02
C LEU A 123 -6.55 -32.09 -5.96
N HIS A 124 -5.38 -31.45 -6.08
CA HIS A 124 -4.09 -32.19 -6.01
C HIS A 124 -3.76 -32.54 -4.55
N ARG A 125 -3.55 -33.82 -4.27
CA ARG A 125 -3.17 -34.30 -2.93
C ARG A 125 -1.74 -33.82 -2.62
N GLY A 126 -1.57 -32.93 -1.65
CA GLY A 126 -0.27 -32.41 -1.19
C GLY A 126 -0.09 -30.90 -1.34
N SER A 127 -1.07 -30.18 -1.89
CA SER A 127 -1.02 -28.71 -1.93
C SER A 127 -1.22 -28.13 -0.52
N ASP A 128 -0.33 -27.25 -0.10
CA ASP A 128 -0.54 -26.48 1.10
C ASP A 128 -1.69 -25.48 0.88
N VAL A 129 -2.71 -25.56 1.73
CA VAL A 129 -3.96 -24.79 1.59
C VAL A 129 -3.69 -23.28 1.61
N TYR A 130 -2.76 -22.82 2.44
CA TYR A 130 -2.45 -21.39 2.54
C TYR A 130 -1.69 -20.87 1.34
N THR A 131 -0.78 -21.68 0.78
CA THR A 131 -0.08 -21.36 -0.47
C THR A 131 -1.06 -21.25 -1.62
N LEU A 132 -1.98 -22.20 -1.75
CA LEU A 132 -3.02 -22.18 -2.78
C LEU A 132 -3.92 -20.94 -2.69
N ILE A 133 -4.36 -20.58 -1.49
CA ILE A 133 -5.18 -19.38 -1.28
C ILE A 133 -4.41 -18.10 -1.69
N ASN A 134 -3.12 -18.02 -1.37
CA ASN A 134 -2.28 -16.89 -1.74
C ASN A 134 -2.06 -16.80 -3.26
N GLU A 135 -1.83 -17.92 -3.93
CA GLU A 135 -1.72 -17.99 -5.38
C GLU A 135 -3.04 -17.59 -6.07
N ALA A 136 -4.17 -18.09 -5.58
CA ALA A 136 -5.49 -17.69 -6.07
C ALA A 136 -5.74 -16.19 -5.93
N HIS A 137 -5.38 -15.63 -4.77
CA HIS A 137 -5.49 -14.19 -4.54
C HIS A 137 -4.59 -13.37 -5.48
N SER A 138 -3.35 -13.84 -5.73
CA SER A 138 -2.41 -13.19 -6.65
C SER A 138 -2.95 -13.21 -8.08
N LEU A 139 -3.44 -14.35 -8.57
CA LEU A 139 -4.01 -14.50 -9.91
C LEU A 139 -5.22 -13.58 -10.11
N MET A 140 -6.15 -13.53 -9.15
CA MET A 140 -7.31 -12.64 -9.21
C MET A 140 -6.89 -11.17 -9.13
N GLY A 141 -5.88 -10.85 -8.32
CA GLY A 141 -5.31 -9.49 -8.23
C GLY A 141 -4.70 -9.01 -9.54
N GLU A 142 -4.05 -9.89 -10.30
CA GLU A 142 -3.52 -9.56 -11.63
C GLU A 142 -4.63 -9.21 -12.63
N LEU A 143 -5.74 -9.95 -12.62
CA LEU A 143 -6.89 -9.67 -13.50
C LEU A 143 -7.51 -8.29 -13.20
N ILE A 144 -7.55 -7.88 -11.94
CA ILE A 144 -8.06 -6.55 -11.54
C ILE A 144 -7.12 -5.43 -12.00
N ARG A 145 -5.80 -5.66 -12.02
CA ARG A 145 -4.78 -4.68 -12.44
C ARG A 145 -4.81 -4.37 -13.94
N VAL A 146 -5.35 -5.26 -14.75
CA VAL A 146 -5.41 -5.12 -16.23
C VAL A 146 -6.60 -4.24 -16.66
N ARG A 147 -7.21 -3.44 -15.82
CA ARG A 147 -8.18 -2.45 -16.28
C ARG A 147 -7.48 -1.47 -17.22
N PRO A 148 -8.01 -1.25 -18.46
CA PRO A 148 -7.54 -0.18 -19.32
C PRO A 148 -7.58 1.10 -18.50
N GLY A 149 -6.45 1.77 -18.39
CA GLY A 149 -6.37 2.96 -17.56
C GLY A 149 -7.42 3.97 -18.03
N GLU A 150 -8.27 4.43 -17.13
CA GLU A 150 -9.01 5.66 -17.36
C GLU A 150 -7.98 6.71 -17.81
N LYS A 151 -8.12 7.22 -19.02
CA LYS A 151 -7.27 8.33 -19.46
C LYS A 151 -7.53 9.47 -18.50
N PHE A 152 -6.52 9.76 -17.70
CA PHE A 152 -6.55 10.89 -16.80
C PHE A 152 -6.43 12.15 -17.67
N THR A 153 -7.55 12.68 -18.09
CA THR A 153 -7.55 13.94 -18.85
C THR A 153 -7.20 15.09 -17.91
N ILE A 154 -6.56 16.13 -18.46
CA ILE A 154 -6.23 17.33 -17.67
C ILE A 154 -7.49 17.94 -17.03
N ASP A 155 -8.62 17.91 -17.73
CA ASP A 155 -9.90 18.42 -17.22
C ASP A 155 -10.39 17.60 -16.00
N LYS A 156 -10.30 16.26 -16.06
CA LYS A 156 -10.63 15.39 -14.92
C LYS A 156 -9.67 15.62 -13.77
N ALA A 157 -8.34 15.71 -14.07
CA ALA A 157 -7.32 16.01 -13.06
C ALA A 157 -7.58 17.37 -12.40
N MET A 158 -7.92 18.38 -13.17
CA MET A 158 -8.20 19.71 -12.65
C MET A 158 -9.47 19.72 -11.80
N SER A 159 -10.55 19.10 -12.28
CA SER A 159 -11.80 18.96 -11.51
C SER A 159 -11.59 18.25 -10.18
N ASP A 160 -10.86 17.10 -10.19
CA ASP A 160 -10.54 16.35 -8.97
C ASP A 160 -9.64 17.16 -8.01
N THR A 161 -8.70 17.94 -8.57
CA THR A 161 -7.83 18.82 -7.79
C THR A 161 -8.63 19.94 -7.14
N LEU A 162 -9.50 20.62 -7.88
CA LEU A 162 -10.34 21.70 -7.36
C LEU A 162 -11.30 21.18 -6.30
N ASN A 163 -11.93 20.02 -6.51
CA ASN A 163 -12.78 19.37 -5.51
C ASN A 163 -11.99 19.06 -4.23
N THR A 164 -10.76 18.55 -4.38
CA THR A 164 -9.87 18.25 -3.24
C THR A 164 -9.48 19.52 -2.48
N MET A 165 -9.23 20.62 -3.20
CA MET A 165 -8.93 21.92 -2.59
C MET A 165 -10.16 22.52 -1.86
N GLN A 166 -11.35 22.39 -2.40
CA GLN A 166 -12.59 22.85 -1.79
C GLN A 166 -12.99 22.02 -0.56
N GLU A 167 -12.72 20.72 -0.57
CA GLU A 167 -12.97 19.82 0.58
C GLU A 167 -12.00 20.03 1.75
N GLY A 168 -10.99 20.88 1.58
CA GLY A 168 -9.96 21.13 2.56
C GLY A 168 -9.03 19.92 2.81
N ASN A 169 -8.29 19.93 3.92
CA ASN A 169 -7.24 18.95 4.24
C ASN A 169 -7.76 17.54 4.65
N LYS A 170 -8.84 17.04 4.08
CA LYS A 170 -9.32 15.66 4.35
C LYS A 170 -8.31 14.56 4.05
N LYS A 171 -7.30 14.83 3.20
CA LYS A 171 -6.20 13.90 2.93
C LYS A 171 -5.18 13.83 4.05
N MET A 172 -5.13 14.82 4.94
CA MET A 172 -4.15 14.92 6.00
C MET A 172 -4.71 14.45 7.33
N ILE A 173 -4.00 13.52 7.94
CA ILE A 173 -4.34 12.95 9.24
C ILE A 173 -3.45 13.63 10.28
N LYS A 174 -4.06 14.31 11.24
CA LYS A 174 -3.32 14.97 12.32
C LYS A 174 -2.73 13.93 13.26
N THR A 175 -1.44 14.05 13.53
CA THR A 175 -0.73 13.16 14.46
C THR A 175 -1.07 13.44 15.92
N GLY A 176 -1.57 14.67 16.19
CA GLY A 176 -1.78 15.19 17.53
C GLY A 176 -0.51 15.75 18.18
N TYR A 177 0.63 15.67 17.51
CA TYR A 177 1.85 16.38 17.85
C TYR A 177 1.93 17.64 16.99
N LYS A 178 1.72 18.81 17.60
CA LYS A 178 1.65 20.08 16.86
C LYS A 178 2.91 20.36 16.05
N GLU A 179 4.07 20.03 16.59
CA GLU A 179 5.34 20.28 15.91
C GLU A 179 5.49 19.36 14.68
N ILE A 180 5.08 18.08 14.75
CA ILE A 180 5.06 17.17 13.60
C ILE A 180 4.05 17.65 12.57
N ASP A 181 2.84 18.02 13.03
CA ASP A 181 1.77 18.48 12.17
C ASP A 181 2.10 19.81 11.48
N SER A 182 2.85 20.69 12.15
CA SER A 182 3.35 21.94 11.55
C SER A 182 4.44 21.71 10.53
N LEU A 183 5.36 20.76 10.81
CA LEU A 183 6.51 20.49 9.97
C LEU A 183 6.15 19.70 8.71
N ALA A 184 5.36 18.64 8.86
CA ALA A 184 5.03 17.69 7.79
C ALA A 184 3.56 17.81 7.30
N GLY A 185 2.77 18.70 7.90
CA GLY A 185 1.32 18.78 7.65
C GLY A 185 0.52 17.67 8.32
N GLY A 186 1.15 16.71 8.97
CA GLY A 186 0.59 15.46 9.48
C GLY A 186 0.94 14.26 8.61
N LEU A 187 0.13 13.22 8.63
CA LEU A 187 0.27 12.03 7.79
C LEU A 187 -0.63 12.17 6.57
N THR A 188 -0.10 11.94 5.38
CA THR A 188 -0.87 12.03 4.14
C THR A 188 -1.38 10.64 3.73
N ARG A 189 -2.66 10.54 3.38
CA ARG A 189 -3.25 9.32 2.83
C ARG A 189 -2.57 8.93 1.51
N GLY A 190 -2.24 7.64 1.38
CA GLY A 190 -1.51 7.11 0.22
C GLY A 190 0.01 7.29 0.28
N GLU A 191 0.54 7.79 1.40
CA GLU A 191 1.97 8.02 1.61
C GLU A 191 2.55 7.14 2.72
N ILE A 192 3.88 6.96 2.67
CA ILE A 192 4.65 6.19 3.66
C ILE A 192 5.51 7.14 4.48
N THR A 193 5.39 7.01 5.79
CA THR A 193 6.27 7.63 6.78
C THR A 193 7.12 6.55 7.45
N ILE A 194 8.43 6.71 7.42
CA ILE A 194 9.37 5.83 8.12
C ILE A 194 9.68 6.39 9.51
N VAL A 195 9.61 5.54 10.51
CA VAL A 195 10.06 5.84 11.87
C VAL A 195 11.26 4.96 12.19
N GLY A 196 12.47 5.53 12.05
CA GLY A 196 13.72 4.84 12.35
C GLY A 196 14.14 5.01 13.82
N GLY A 197 14.88 4.04 14.33
CA GLY A 197 15.44 4.17 15.67
C GLY A 197 16.29 2.97 16.08
N ARG A 198 17.28 3.23 16.94
CA ARG A 198 18.11 2.16 17.54
C ARG A 198 17.30 1.34 18.54
N PRO A 199 17.69 0.09 18.80
CA PRO A 199 17.10 -0.69 19.88
C PRO A 199 17.17 0.07 21.22
N GLY A 200 16.02 0.15 21.90
CA GLY A 200 15.90 0.80 23.22
C GLY A 200 15.93 2.34 23.20
N HIS A 201 15.88 3.00 22.03
CA HIS A 201 15.73 4.47 21.93
C HIS A 201 14.26 4.94 21.94
N GLY A 202 13.31 4.06 22.23
CA GLY A 202 11.92 4.46 22.40
C GLY A 202 11.06 4.44 21.15
N LYS A 203 11.52 3.83 20.03
CA LYS A 203 10.76 3.74 18.76
C LYS A 203 9.35 3.19 18.98
N THR A 204 9.21 1.97 19.51
CA THR A 204 7.89 1.36 19.80
C THR A 204 7.09 2.19 20.80
N THR A 205 7.72 2.82 21.79
CA THR A 205 7.02 3.72 22.73
C THR A 205 6.45 4.93 21.98
N PHE A 206 7.21 5.54 21.07
CA PHE A 206 6.72 6.63 20.22
C PHE A 206 5.55 6.18 19.34
N LEU A 207 5.66 5.02 18.70
CA LEU A 207 4.57 4.48 17.86
C LEU A 207 3.29 4.21 18.65
N VAL A 208 3.40 3.71 19.89
CA VAL A 208 2.21 3.48 20.74
C VAL A 208 1.59 4.81 21.21
N ASN A 209 2.39 5.84 21.49
CA ASN A 209 1.86 7.16 21.80
C ASN A 209 1.20 7.81 20.57
N LEU A 210 1.79 7.65 19.39
CA LEU A 210 1.21 8.12 18.14
C LEU A 210 -0.11 7.40 17.84
N LEU A 211 -0.16 6.07 18.00
CA LEU A 211 -1.39 5.28 17.96
C LEU A 211 -2.46 5.85 18.89
N ALA A 212 -2.10 6.07 20.16
CA ALA A 212 -3.04 6.59 21.15
C ALA A 212 -3.61 7.96 20.74
N SER A 213 -2.77 8.83 20.22
CA SER A 213 -3.17 10.14 19.72
C SER A 213 -4.10 10.03 18.50
N LEU A 214 -3.77 9.17 17.53
CA LEU A 214 -4.57 8.96 16.32
C LEU A 214 -5.96 8.41 16.65
N VAL A 215 -6.05 7.38 17.48
CA VAL A 215 -7.36 6.80 17.88
C VAL A 215 -8.21 7.82 18.65
N LYS A 216 -7.62 8.59 19.55
CA LYS A 216 -8.31 9.70 20.24
C LYS A 216 -8.73 10.81 19.28
N GLY A 217 -7.99 11.02 18.21
CA GLY A 217 -8.34 11.92 17.10
C GLY A 217 -9.47 11.42 16.20
N GLY A 218 -10.01 10.22 16.49
CA GLY A 218 -11.14 9.62 15.77
C GLY A 218 -10.74 8.81 14.54
N TYR A 219 -9.45 8.55 14.34
CA TYR A 219 -8.96 7.75 13.20
C TYR A 219 -8.98 6.25 13.51
N LYS A 220 -9.28 5.44 12.49
CA LYS A 220 -9.18 3.98 12.55
C LYS A 220 -7.72 3.55 12.33
N VAL A 221 -7.16 2.78 13.25
CA VAL A 221 -5.75 2.38 13.20
C VAL A 221 -5.61 0.86 13.22
N ALA A 222 -4.82 0.32 12.27
CA ALA A 222 -4.39 -1.07 12.29
C ALA A 222 -2.90 -1.12 12.66
N MET A 223 -2.54 -1.90 13.69
CA MET A 223 -1.15 -2.06 14.12
C MET A 223 -0.68 -3.50 13.95
N PHE A 224 0.45 -3.68 13.28
CA PHE A 224 1.13 -4.96 13.12
C PHE A 224 2.39 -4.97 13.97
N ASN A 225 2.33 -5.68 15.11
CA ASN A 225 3.45 -5.83 16.05
C ASN A 225 4.23 -7.08 15.70
N ARG A 226 5.30 -6.97 14.97
CA ARG A 226 6.07 -8.15 14.55
C ARG A 226 7.19 -8.52 15.52
N GLU A 227 7.60 -7.56 16.36
CA GLU A 227 8.66 -7.73 17.33
C GLU A 227 8.12 -8.09 18.72
N LEU A 228 7.07 -7.39 19.18
CA LEU A 228 6.54 -7.53 20.52
C LEU A 228 5.14 -8.17 20.52
N PRO A 229 4.81 -8.96 21.56
CA PRO A 229 3.44 -9.42 21.74
C PRO A 229 2.47 -8.26 21.93
N ASN A 230 1.23 -8.42 21.46
CA ASN A 230 0.16 -7.43 21.64
C ASN A 230 -0.02 -7.02 23.12
N SER A 231 0.22 -7.95 24.07
CA SER A 231 0.15 -7.68 25.50
C SER A 231 1.12 -6.58 25.96
N GLU A 232 2.29 -6.44 25.34
CA GLU A 232 3.25 -5.38 25.68
C GLU A 232 2.77 -4.00 25.19
N VAL A 233 2.10 -3.95 24.06
CA VAL A 233 1.44 -2.72 23.56
C VAL A 233 0.32 -2.30 24.51
N ILE A 234 -0.53 -3.24 24.93
CA ILE A 234 -1.61 -2.98 25.90
C ILE A 234 -1.07 -2.48 27.22
N LYS A 235 0.02 -3.06 27.75
CA LYS A 235 0.65 -2.57 28.99
C LYS A 235 1.10 -1.11 28.87
N LYS A 236 1.63 -0.70 27.72
CA LYS A 236 1.99 0.70 27.48
C LYS A 236 0.75 1.59 27.42
N LEU A 237 -0.30 1.17 26.71
CA LEU A 237 -1.57 1.90 26.63
C LEU A 237 -2.21 2.07 28.02
N ILE A 238 -2.14 1.05 28.88
CA ILE A 238 -2.60 1.12 30.28
C ILE A 238 -1.93 2.29 31.01
N CYS A 239 -0.61 2.42 30.89
CA CYS A 239 0.14 3.49 31.55
C CYS A 239 -0.10 4.87 30.90
N ILE A 240 -0.25 4.93 29.58
CA ILE A 240 -0.56 6.16 28.86
C ILE A 240 -1.96 6.68 29.25
N GLU A 241 -2.94 5.78 29.39
CA GLU A 241 -4.32 6.14 29.70
C GLU A 241 -4.56 6.36 31.20
N ASN A 242 -3.72 5.80 32.04
CA ASN A 242 -3.76 6.02 33.48
C ASN A 242 -2.34 6.30 34.05
N PRO A 243 -1.92 7.58 34.10
CA PRO A 243 -0.59 7.97 34.59
C PRO A 243 -0.30 7.64 36.08
N ARG A 244 -1.28 7.15 36.84
CA ARG A 244 -1.08 6.66 38.19
C ARG A 244 -0.42 5.28 38.23
N LEU A 245 -0.42 4.58 37.09
CA LEU A 245 0.17 3.26 36.94
C LEU A 245 1.59 3.37 36.39
N ASN A 246 2.56 2.85 37.11
CA ASN A 246 3.94 2.78 36.64
C ASN A 246 4.15 1.57 35.73
N TYR A 247 4.81 1.76 34.57
CA TYR A 247 5.03 0.70 33.59
C TYR A 247 5.82 -0.49 34.15
N ARG A 248 6.77 -0.24 35.02
CA ARG A 248 7.54 -1.31 35.66
C ARG A 248 6.63 -2.25 36.48
N ASP A 249 5.65 -1.68 37.19
CA ASP A 249 4.74 -2.45 38.00
C ASP A 249 3.69 -3.17 37.18
N VAL A 250 3.15 -2.50 36.15
CA VAL A 250 2.24 -3.12 35.16
C VAL A 250 2.93 -4.29 34.44
N ARG A 251 4.22 -4.16 34.12
CA ARG A 251 5.00 -5.21 33.46
C ARG A 251 5.28 -6.39 34.37
N LYS A 252 5.55 -6.15 35.67
CA LYS A 252 5.73 -7.21 36.65
C LYS A 252 4.44 -8.00 36.93
N GLY A 253 3.30 -7.39 36.66
CA GLY A 253 2.00 -7.96 36.91
C GLY A 253 1.54 -7.80 38.36
N ILE A 254 0.38 -8.40 38.66
CA ILE A 254 -0.19 -8.37 40.03
C ILE A 254 0.57 -9.36 40.88
N VAL A 255 1.64 -8.90 41.52
CA VAL A 255 2.46 -9.72 42.45
C VAL A 255 1.77 -9.87 43.80
N ASP A 256 1.03 -8.84 44.23
CA ASP A 256 0.33 -8.83 45.52
C ASP A 256 -1.17 -8.50 45.28
N LYS A 257 -2.01 -9.51 45.49
CA LYS A 257 -3.48 -9.37 45.39
C LYS A 257 -4.06 -8.49 46.52
N SER A 258 -3.32 -8.17 47.55
CA SER A 258 -3.75 -7.26 48.62
C SER A 258 -3.63 -5.77 48.24
N ASN A 259 -2.94 -5.44 47.16
CA ASN A 259 -2.85 -4.07 46.66
C ASN A 259 -4.12 -3.66 45.93
N VAL A 260 -5.18 -3.41 46.69
CA VAL A 260 -6.52 -3.06 46.17
C VAL A 260 -6.46 -1.81 45.29
N GLY A 261 -5.68 -0.80 45.68
CA GLY A 261 -5.55 0.44 44.91
C GLY A 261 -4.98 0.24 43.48
N PHE A 262 -3.94 -0.61 43.37
CA PHE A 262 -3.38 -0.93 42.05
C PHE A 262 -4.38 -1.68 41.17
N ILE A 263 -5.14 -2.62 41.76
CA ILE A 263 -6.15 -3.38 41.02
C ILE A 263 -7.30 -2.47 40.53
N GLU A 264 -7.74 -1.53 41.38
CA GLU A 264 -8.75 -0.55 41.00
C GLU A 264 -8.31 0.35 39.83
N GLU A 265 -7.08 0.87 39.91
CA GLU A 265 -6.52 1.69 38.83
C GLU A 265 -6.35 0.89 37.52
N LEU A 266 -5.98 -0.39 37.58
CA LEU A 266 -5.96 -1.28 36.42
C LEU A 266 -7.35 -1.48 35.81
N LYS A 267 -8.39 -1.69 36.63
CA LYS A 267 -9.77 -1.82 36.16
C LYS A 267 -10.26 -0.54 35.49
N LYS A 268 -9.96 0.63 36.06
CA LYS A 268 -10.28 1.93 35.44
C LYS A 268 -9.61 2.10 34.09
N ALA A 269 -8.30 1.78 34.00
CA ALA A 269 -7.56 1.84 32.74
C ALA A 269 -8.11 0.87 31.71
N SER A 270 -8.43 -0.37 32.11
CA SER A 270 -9.00 -1.38 31.19
C SER A 270 -10.34 -0.94 30.61
N LYS A 271 -11.23 -0.36 31.46
CA LYS A 271 -12.51 0.18 30.99
C LYS A 271 -12.29 1.33 30.00
N LYS A 272 -11.42 2.28 30.33
CA LYS A 272 -11.08 3.42 29.48
C LYS A 272 -10.51 2.97 28.13
N ILE A 273 -9.64 1.93 28.12
CA ILE A 273 -9.09 1.36 26.92
C ILE A 273 -10.19 0.73 26.05
N ALA A 274 -11.09 -0.06 26.64
CA ALA A 274 -12.20 -0.65 25.91
C ALA A 274 -13.11 0.42 25.27
N ASP A 275 -13.37 1.53 25.99
CA ASP A 275 -14.21 2.62 25.50
C ASP A 275 -13.53 3.42 24.36
N ILE A 276 -12.20 3.63 24.42
CA ILE A 276 -11.46 4.44 23.42
C ILE A 276 -11.03 3.61 22.23
N TYR A 277 -10.53 2.38 22.46
CA TYR A 277 -9.87 1.54 21.48
C TYR A 277 -10.73 0.34 21.05
N GLY A 278 -12.05 0.51 20.96
CA GLY A 278 -12.96 -0.54 20.51
C GLY A 278 -12.60 -1.10 19.13
N GLU A 279 -13.07 -2.32 18.82
CA GLU A 279 -12.74 -3.06 17.61
C GLU A 279 -13.10 -2.32 16.30
N ASP A 280 -13.99 -1.37 16.35
CA ASP A 280 -14.35 -0.49 15.25
C ASP A 280 -13.32 0.63 14.96
N ARG A 281 -12.41 0.91 15.93
CA ARG A 281 -11.40 1.97 15.84
C ARG A 281 -9.96 1.48 15.80
N PHE A 282 -9.71 0.34 16.43
CA PHE A 282 -8.36 -0.19 16.56
C PHE A 282 -8.30 -1.71 16.50
N ILE A 283 -7.44 -2.22 15.62
CA ILE A 283 -7.07 -3.64 15.58
C ILE A 283 -5.56 -3.80 15.66
N MET A 284 -5.09 -4.91 16.24
CA MET A 284 -3.67 -5.22 16.31
C MET A 284 -3.38 -6.70 16.11
N PHE A 285 -2.23 -6.99 15.48
CA PHE A 285 -1.78 -8.34 15.16
C PHE A 285 -0.31 -8.52 15.53
N ASP A 286 0.05 -9.62 16.19
CA ASP A 286 1.42 -10.01 16.50
C ASP A 286 1.86 -11.34 15.87
N THR A 287 0.93 -12.02 15.21
CA THR A 287 1.17 -13.32 14.55
C THR A 287 1.29 -13.24 13.04
N ILE A 288 0.79 -12.17 12.41
CA ILE A 288 0.86 -11.98 10.97
C ILE A 288 2.27 -11.52 10.59
N ARG A 289 2.95 -12.25 9.72
CA ARG A 289 4.29 -11.91 9.22
C ARG A 289 4.35 -11.66 7.72
N ASP A 290 3.45 -12.24 6.96
CA ASP A 290 3.39 -12.09 5.51
C ASP A 290 2.54 -10.87 5.08
N LEU A 291 2.98 -10.24 4.00
CA LEU A 291 2.32 -9.02 3.51
C LEU A 291 0.96 -9.28 2.85
N PRO A 292 0.72 -10.40 2.14
CA PRO A 292 -0.62 -10.71 1.63
C PRO A 292 -1.70 -10.80 2.72
N LYS A 293 -1.40 -11.43 3.85
CA LYS A 293 -2.34 -11.46 4.99
C LYS A 293 -2.50 -10.08 5.61
N THR A 294 -1.40 -9.33 5.74
CA THR A 294 -1.45 -7.93 6.18
C THR A 294 -2.41 -7.12 5.30
N ALA A 295 -2.27 -7.21 3.98
CA ALA A 295 -3.14 -6.52 3.02
C ALA A 295 -4.61 -6.98 3.12
N SER A 296 -4.86 -8.27 3.34
CA SER A 296 -6.20 -8.82 3.53
C SER A 296 -6.88 -8.21 4.77
N GLU A 297 -6.20 -8.15 5.92
CA GLU A 297 -6.77 -7.59 7.14
C GLU A 297 -6.97 -6.07 7.03
N VAL A 298 -6.03 -5.37 6.37
CA VAL A 298 -6.18 -3.94 6.07
C VAL A 298 -7.43 -3.68 5.20
N LYS A 299 -7.64 -4.47 4.15
CA LYS A 299 -8.81 -4.31 3.26
C LYS A 299 -10.14 -4.62 3.96
N LYS A 300 -10.16 -5.55 4.92
CA LYS A 300 -11.35 -5.85 5.72
C LYS A 300 -11.68 -4.74 6.72
N PHE A 301 -10.66 -4.21 7.38
CA PHE A 301 -10.84 -3.23 8.44
C PHE A 301 -10.98 -1.81 7.92
N GLU A 302 -10.40 -1.51 6.75
CA GLU A 302 -10.36 -0.17 6.12
C GLU A 302 -9.83 0.91 7.08
N PRO A 303 -8.58 0.79 7.58
CA PRO A 303 -8.02 1.77 8.51
C PRO A 303 -7.68 3.09 7.81
N ASP A 304 -7.66 4.17 8.57
CA ASP A 304 -7.09 5.44 8.15
C ASP A 304 -5.55 5.38 8.18
N VAL A 305 -5.00 4.68 9.17
CA VAL A 305 -3.55 4.57 9.40
C VAL A 305 -3.16 3.13 9.66
N ILE A 306 -2.08 2.70 9.01
CA ILE A 306 -1.38 1.44 9.29
C ILE A 306 -0.10 1.77 10.05
N ILE A 307 0.18 1.07 11.13
CA ILE A 307 1.45 1.09 11.86
C ILE A 307 2.05 -0.31 11.83
N ASP A 308 3.27 -0.46 11.32
CA ASP A 308 3.98 -1.75 11.27
C ASP A 308 5.33 -1.66 11.99
N ASP A 309 5.49 -2.40 13.07
CA ASP A 309 6.71 -2.43 13.91
C ASP A 309 7.32 -3.84 13.91
N TYR A 310 8.32 -4.10 13.05
CA TYR A 310 9.06 -3.30 12.13
C TYR A 310 9.26 -4.02 10.77
N ILE A 311 9.53 -3.25 9.72
CA ILE A 311 9.55 -3.70 8.32
C ILE A 311 10.51 -4.88 8.05
N GLN A 312 11.64 -4.96 8.75
CA GLN A 312 12.61 -6.04 8.54
C GLN A 312 12.10 -7.42 9.00
N LEU A 313 10.99 -7.51 9.71
CA LEU A 313 10.34 -8.79 10.08
C LEU A 313 9.22 -9.20 9.15
N VAL A 314 8.91 -8.38 8.15
CA VAL A 314 7.91 -8.70 7.12
C VAL A 314 8.47 -9.73 6.16
N THR A 315 7.66 -10.74 5.84
CA THR A 315 7.95 -11.72 4.80
C THR A 315 7.34 -11.23 3.48
N PRO A 316 8.16 -11.05 2.41
CA PRO A 316 7.65 -10.63 1.12
C PRO A 316 6.88 -11.75 0.43
N SER A 317 6.04 -11.37 -0.56
CA SER A 317 5.27 -12.29 -1.39
C SER A 317 6.08 -13.00 -2.48
N GLY A 318 7.37 -12.69 -2.65
CA GLY A 318 8.24 -13.19 -3.73
C GLY A 318 9.28 -14.21 -3.31
N ARG A 319 10.05 -14.68 -4.31
CA ARG A 319 11.14 -15.67 -4.14
C ARG A 319 12.53 -15.02 -4.09
N GLU A 320 12.62 -13.72 -3.85
CA GLU A 320 13.89 -13.01 -3.78
C GLU A 320 14.74 -13.55 -2.63
N THR A 321 15.99 -13.87 -2.91
CA THR A 321 16.96 -14.37 -1.91
C THR A 321 17.78 -13.24 -1.30
N GLU A 322 18.02 -12.17 -2.05
CA GLU A 322 18.74 -11.00 -1.56
C GLU A 322 17.87 -10.15 -0.64
N ARG A 323 18.36 -9.88 0.55
CA ARG A 323 17.65 -9.12 1.57
C ARG A 323 17.26 -7.71 1.12
N ARG A 324 18.12 -7.05 0.37
CA ARG A 324 17.88 -5.72 -0.20
C ARG A 324 16.65 -5.74 -1.14
N LEU A 325 16.59 -6.70 -2.06
CA LEU A 325 15.46 -6.84 -2.99
C LEU A 325 14.14 -7.18 -2.27
N GLN A 326 14.23 -8.00 -1.21
CA GLN A 326 13.08 -8.30 -0.36
C GLN A 326 12.50 -7.02 0.25
N LEU A 327 13.34 -6.15 0.85
CA LEU A 327 12.89 -4.90 1.45
C LEU A 327 12.38 -3.91 0.42
N GLU A 328 13.00 -3.83 -0.75
CA GLU A 328 12.52 -3.03 -1.86
C GLU A 328 11.10 -3.44 -2.28
N ARG A 329 10.88 -4.74 -2.42
CA ARG A 329 9.57 -5.29 -2.73
C ARG A 329 8.55 -4.97 -1.65
N ILE A 330 8.88 -5.21 -0.37
CA ILE A 330 8.00 -4.90 0.77
C ILE A 330 7.61 -3.42 0.77
N CYS A 331 8.57 -2.51 0.58
CA CYS A 331 8.31 -1.08 0.50
C CYS A 331 7.35 -0.72 -0.65
N ASN A 332 7.58 -1.30 -1.83
CA ASN A 332 6.73 -1.08 -2.99
C ASN A 332 5.31 -1.63 -2.78
N GLU A 333 5.18 -2.81 -2.18
CA GLU A 333 3.86 -3.40 -1.87
C GLU A 333 3.10 -2.57 -0.84
N TYR A 334 3.76 -2.04 0.22
CA TYR A 334 3.14 -1.07 1.14
C TYR A 334 2.74 0.22 0.44
N LYS A 335 3.54 0.70 -0.53
CA LYS A 335 3.20 1.89 -1.31
C LYS A 335 1.95 1.69 -2.14
N TRP A 336 1.82 0.53 -2.77
CA TRP A 336 0.61 0.17 -3.50
C TRP A 336 -0.59 0.00 -2.57
N LEU A 337 -0.42 -0.67 -1.44
CA LEU A 337 -1.47 -0.85 -0.44
C LEU A 337 -1.98 0.50 0.07
N ALA A 338 -1.06 1.43 0.42
CA ALA A 338 -1.41 2.77 0.85
C ALA A 338 -2.25 3.53 -0.18
N LYS A 339 -1.85 3.46 -1.46
CA LYS A 339 -2.58 4.12 -2.56
C LYS A 339 -3.95 3.49 -2.82
N GLU A 340 -4.02 2.16 -2.82
CA GLU A 340 -5.24 1.40 -3.08
C GLU A 340 -6.28 1.64 -1.99
N THR A 341 -5.88 1.55 -0.72
CA THR A 341 -6.78 1.69 0.44
C THR A 341 -6.95 3.13 0.90
N LYS A 342 -6.18 4.06 0.33
CA LYS A 342 -6.17 5.49 0.71
C LYS A 342 -5.88 5.71 2.21
N CYS A 343 -5.07 4.85 2.82
CA CYS A 343 -4.60 4.99 4.18
C CYS A 343 -3.20 5.63 4.24
N ALA A 344 -2.81 6.19 5.38
CA ALA A 344 -1.43 6.55 5.66
C ALA A 344 -0.70 5.33 6.25
N VAL A 345 0.57 5.12 5.86
CA VAL A 345 1.36 3.98 6.34
C VAL A 345 2.56 4.47 7.12
N ILE A 346 2.72 3.98 8.34
CA ILE A 346 3.88 4.21 9.19
C ILE A 346 4.64 2.90 9.33
N LEU A 347 5.86 2.86 8.81
CA LEU A 347 6.74 1.69 8.91
C LEU A 347 7.88 1.99 9.87
N ALA A 348 7.99 1.19 10.92
CA ALA A 348 9.16 1.23 11.76
C ALA A 348 10.35 0.57 11.07
N SER A 349 11.54 1.11 11.26
CA SER A 349 12.79 0.57 10.73
C SER A 349 13.88 0.55 11.80
N GLN A 350 14.64 -0.52 11.86
CA GLN A 350 15.87 -0.54 12.65
C GLN A 350 17.00 0.14 11.90
N LEU A 351 17.93 0.72 12.65
CA LEU A 351 19.13 1.33 12.12
C LEU A 351 20.28 0.34 12.06
N ASN A 352 21.21 0.57 11.14
CA ASN A 352 22.41 -0.24 10.99
C ASN A 352 23.26 -0.20 12.28
N ARG A 353 23.86 -1.35 12.65
CA ARG A 353 24.73 -1.47 13.81
C ARG A 353 26.02 -0.67 13.69
N SER A 354 26.45 -0.32 12.47
CA SER A 354 27.64 0.53 12.23
C SER A 354 27.57 1.87 12.95
N LEU A 355 26.37 2.36 13.26
CA LEU A 355 26.18 3.58 14.07
C LEU A 355 26.77 3.44 15.48
N GLU A 356 26.90 2.23 16.02
CA GLU A 356 27.42 1.98 17.37
C GLU A 356 28.92 2.21 17.48
N SER A 357 29.67 2.03 16.40
CA SER A 357 31.12 2.22 16.34
C SER A 357 31.54 3.68 16.18
N ARG A 358 30.60 4.59 15.92
CA ARG A 358 30.91 6.03 15.77
C ARG A 358 31.18 6.71 17.12
N SER A 359 31.86 7.86 17.10
CA SER A 359 32.03 8.72 18.27
C SER A 359 30.66 9.15 18.83
N LYS A 360 30.62 9.63 20.09
CA LYS A 360 29.35 10.04 20.74
C LYS A 360 28.62 11.11 19.93
N GLU A 361 29.35 12.07 19.40
CA GLU A 361 28.83 13.19 18.60
C GLU A 361 28.27 12.69 17.24
N ALA A 362 28.92 11.68 16.67
CA ALA A 362 28.53 11.08 15.38
C ALA A 362 27.43 10.02 15.50
N LYS A 363 26.95 9.68 16.72
CA LYS A 363 25.86 8.71 16.93
C LYS A 363 24.46 9.24 16.63
N ARG A 364 24.35 10.48 16.13
CA ARG A 364 23.11 11.04 15.64
C ARG A 364 22.69 10.30 14.35
N PRO A 365 21.46 9.75 14.28
CA PRO A 365 20.98 9.04 13.11
C PRO A 365 20.91 9.91 11.86
N GLN A 366 21.23 9.29 10.71
CA GLN A 366 21.17 9.88 9.36
C GLN A 366 20.43 8.92 8.41
N LEU A 367 20.02 9.40 7.24
CA LEU A 367 19.32 8.56 6.24
C LEU A 367 20.13 7.32 5.84
N SER A 368 21.45 7.46 5.70
CA SER A 368 22.36 6.35 5.41
C SER A 368 22.42 5.27 6.49
N ASP A 369 21.89 5.53 7.67
CA ASP A 369 21.85 4.57 8.79
C ASP A 369 20.62 3.66 8.77
N LEU A 370 19.64 3.92 7.91
CA LEU A 370 18.55 2.98 7.68
C LEU A 370 19.16 1.67 7.17
N ALA A 371 18.90 0.57 7.85
CA ALA A 371 19.44 -0.74 7.46
C ALA A 371 18.99 -1.09 6.04
N GLU A 372 19.96 -1.43 5.17
CA GLU A 372 19.74 -1.76 3.75
C GLU A 372 19.00 -0.64 2.97
N SER A 373 19.42 0.58 3.17
CA SER A 373 18.70 1.86 3.15
C SER A 373 18.15 2.38 1.83
N GLY A 374 18.70 2.00 0.69
CA GLY A 374 18.34 2.66 -0.59
C GLY A 374 16.84 2.58 -0.92
N ALA A 375 16.24 1.40 -0.76
CA ALA A 375 14.83 1.19 -1.09
C ALA A 375 13.87 1.89 -0.12
N ILE A 376 14.16 1.82 1.19
CA ILE A 376 13.34 2.44 2.23
C ILE A 376 13.33 3.96 2.07
N GLU A 377 14.53 4.53 1.84
CA GLU A 377 14.68 5.98 1.63
C GLU A 377 13.96 6.47 0.38
N GLN A 378 14.02 5.71 -0.72
CA GLN A 378 13.40 6.10 -2.00
C GLN A 378 11.87 6.11 -1.93
N VAL A 379 11.26 5.14 -1.27
CA VAL A 379 9.81 4.97 -1.21
C VAL A 379 9.15 5.89 -0.19
N ALA A 380 9.87 6.24 0.90
CA ALA A 380 9.33 7.07 1.96
C ALA A 380 9.15 8.54 1.54
N GLU A 381 8.02 9.12 1.82
CA GLU A 381 7.79 10.56 1.75
C GLU A 381 8.40 11.29 2.95
N ASN A 382 8.26 10.72 4.14
CA ASN A 382 8.81 11.29 5.36
C ASN A 382 9.65 10.25 6.10
N VAL A 383 10.76 10.69 6.69
CA VAL A 383 11.63 9.87 7.53
C VAL A 383 11.93 10.61 8.83
N PHE A 384 11.49 10.03 9.92
CA PHE A 384 11.75 10.50 11.27
C PHE A 384 12.62 9.50 12.03
N PHE A 385 13.61 9.98 12.77
CA PHE A 385 14.39 9.14 13.68
C PHE A 385 14.06 9.46 15.13
N VAL A 386 13.69 8.43 15.89
CA VAL A 386 13.54 8.52 17.35
C VAL A 386 14.93 8.37 17.98
N TYR A 387 15.39 9.43 18.62
CA TYR A 387 16.72 9.52 19.19
C TYR A 387 16.66 9.91 20.66
N TYR A 388 16.96 8.94 21.53
CA TYR A 388 17.05 9.15 22.97
C TYR A 388 18.49 9.49 23.34
N SER A 389 18.84 10.78 23.30
CA SER A 389 20.20 11.30 23.49
C SER A 389 20.75 11.01 24.87
N TYR A 390 19.93 11.00 25.93
CA TYR A 390 20.34 10.61 27.27
C TYR A 390 21.01 9.23 27.33
N LYS A 391 20.57 8.28 26.53
CA LYS A 391 21.16 6.92 26.47
C LYS A 391 22.57 6.93 25.87
N VAL A 392 22.90 7.91 25.06
CA VAL A 392 24.23 8.08 24.43
C VAL A 392 25.16 8.87 25.32
N ASP A 393 24.67 9.95 25.91
CA ASP A 393 25.42 10.77 26.86
C ASP A 393 24.52 11.29 27.99
N PRO A 394 24.47 10.56 29.13
CA PRO A 394 23.66 10.95 30.29
C PRO A 394 24.11 12.25 30.96
N SER A 395 25.38 12.65 30.77
CA SER A 395 25.91 13.87 31.36
C SER A 395 25.46 15.15 30.68
N MET A 396 25.12 15.08 29.41
CA MET A 396 24.80 16.23 28.57
C MET A 396 23.31 16.35 28.23
N HIS A 397 22.49 15.32 28.52
CA HIS A 397 21.10 15.26 28.09
C HIS A 397 20.15 14.87 29.21
N SER A 398 18.93 15.39 29.16
CA SER A 398 17.88 15.06 30.13
C SER A 398 17.29 13.66 29.85
N LYS A 399 17.04 12.91 30.92
CA LYS A 399 16.32 11.62 30.84
C LYS A 399 14.83 11.78 30.47
N ASN A 400 14.31 12.99 30.59
CA ASN A 400 12.91 13.31 30.33
C ASN A 400 12.68 13.92 28.93
N GLU A 401 13.68 13.82 28.05
CA GLU A 401 13.61 14.32 26.69
C GLU A 401 13.91 13.23 25.69
N ILE A 402 13.18 13.22 24.60
CA ILE A 402 13.44 12.39 23.43
C ILE A 402 13.39 13.29 22.20
N ARG A 403 14.24 13.04 21.23
CA ARG A 403 14.31 13.85 20.01
C ARG A 403 13.76 13.09 18.85
N LEU A 404 12.97 13.77 18.03
CA LEU A 404 12.49 13.28 16.77
C LEU A 404 13.20 14.06 15.65
N ILE A 405 14.10 13.39 14.93
CA ILE A 405 14.89 13.98 13.87
C ILE A 405 14.16 13.74 12.55
N ALA A 406 13.60 14.80 11.96
CA ALA A 406 12.99 14.79 10.64
C ALA A 406 14.08 14.91 9.57
N SER A 407 14.57 13.78 9.07
CA SER A 407 15.68 13.74 8.11
C SER A 407 15.23 13.83 6.66
N LYS A 408 13.97 13.49 6.39
CA LYS A 408 13.31 13.68 5.09
C LYS A 408 11.87 14.09 5.33
N VAL A 409 11.46 15.19 4.75
CA VAL A 409 10.07 15.68 4.77
C VAL A 409 9.73 16.19 3.38
N ARG A 410 8.77 15.54 2.73
CA ARG A 410 8.46 15.82 1.32
C ARG A 410 7.97 17.24 1.07
N TYR A 411 7.20 17.77 2.01
CA TYR A 411 6.58 19.09 1.89
C TYR A 411 7.05 20.09 2.95
N GLY A 412 8.21 19.82 3.57
CA GLY A 412 8.79 20.67 4.62
C GLY A 412 10.30 20.59 4.63
N GLU A 413 10.91 21.17 5.65
CA GLU A 413 12.36 21.18 5.84
C GLU A 413 12.78 20.10 6.85
N SER A 414 14.03 19.62 6.71
CA SER A 414 14.64 18.77 7.73
C SER A 414 14.81 19.56 9.03
N SER A 415 14.36 18.99 10.13
CA SER A 415 14.33 19.66 11.43
C SER A 415 14.49 18.65 12.58
N GLU A 416 14.68 19.14 13.78
CA GLU A 416 14.70 18.36 15.00
C GLU A 416 13.64 18.87 15.96
N ILE A 417 12.79 17.95 16.43
CA ILE A 417 11.73 18.21 17.39
C ILE A 417 12.16 17.60 18.73
N THR A 418 12.12 18.39 19.80
CA THR A 418 12.33 17.88 21.15
C THR A 418 10.99 17.62 21.80
N LEU A 419 10.77 16.35 22.20
CA LEU A 419 9.55 15.90 22.85
C LEU A 419 9.85 15.57 24.33
N ASN A 420 8.86 15.78 25.18
CA ASN A 420 8.93 15.35 26.57
C ASN A 420 8.72 13.84 26.65
N TYR A 421 9.50 13.19 27.52
CA TYR A 421 9.46 11.76 27.73
C TYR A 421 9.35 11.41 29.21
N ASN A 422 8.34 10.66 29.58
CA ASN A 422 8.24 10.04 30.89
C ASN A 422 8.28 8.52 30.75
N GLY A 423 9.45 7.96 31.05
CA GLY A 423 9.68 6.52 30.92
C GLY A 423 8.88 5.67 31.90
N ASP A 424 8.53 6.22 33.07
CA ASP A 424 7.78 5.50 34.09
C ASP A 424 6.35 5.18 33.70
N ILE A 425 5.76 6.03 32.85
CA ILE A 425 4.41 5.86 32.33
C ILE A 425 4.38 5.67 30.80
N CYS A 426 5.53 5.45 30.20
CA CYS A 426 5.68 5.25 28.75
C CYS A 426 5.09 6.37 27.86
N THR A 427 5.05 7.61 28.37
CA THR A 427 4.40 8.73 27.66
C THR A 427 5.42 9.62 26.98
N ILE A 428 5.14 9.94 25.69
CA ILE A 428 5.87 10.93 24.90
C ILE A 428 4.85 11.97 24.42
N TYR A 429 5.12 13.24 24.69
CA TYR A 429 4.22 14.34 24.36
C TYR A 429 5.01 15.60 23.97
N ASP A 430 4.38 16.46 23.19
CA ASP A 430 4.97 17.75 22.84
C ASP A 430 4.74 18.81 23.93
N ASN A 431 5.38 19.96 23.80
CA ASN A 431 5.26 21.05 24.77
C ASN A 431 3.86 21.67 24.85
N TRP A 432 2.97 21.33 23.92
CA TRP A 432 1.62 21.87 23.80
C TRP A 432 0.54 20.91 24.32
N THR A 433 0.87 19.63 24.42
CA THR A 433 -0.04 18.60 24.95
C THR A 433 0.31 18.37 26.40
N ILE A 434 -0.31 19.05 27.32
CA ILE A 434 -0.16 18.77 28.75
C ILE A 434 -0.83 17.41 29.00
N PRO A 435 -0.12 16.38 29.45
CA PRO A 435 -0.80 15.19 29.95
C PRO A 435 -1.70 15.63 31.10
N HIS A 436 -2.98 15.26 31.06
CA HIS A 436 -3.87 15.45 32.19
C HIS A 436 -3.36 14.67 33.42
N ALA A 437 -2.39 15.25 34.09
CA ALA A 437 -1.86 14.79 35.36
C ALA A 437 -2.02 15.96 36.32
N LYS A 438 -3.18 15.99 36.94
CA LYS A 438 -3.50 16.58 38.23
C LYS A 438 -4.95 17.07 38.23
N GLU A 439 -5.88 16.20 38.44
CA GLU A 439 -7.02 16.43 39.31
C GLU A 439 -7.28 15.18 40.12
#